data_0852b696364cdaf9419a04b4023041fe
#
_entry.id   0852b696364cdaf9419a04b4023041fe
#
_cell.length_a   1.000
_cell.length_b   1.000
_cell.length_c   1.000
_cell.angle_alpha   90.00
_cell.angle_beta   90.00
_cell.angle_gamma   90.00
#
_symmetry.space_group_name_H-M   'P 1'
#
loop_
_entity.id
_entity.type
_entity.pdbx_description
1 polymer ?
#
loop_
_entity_poly.entity_id
_entity_poly.type
_entity_poly.pdbx_seq_one_letter_code
_entity_poly.pdbx_strand_id
1 'polypeptide(L)' 'MEFRQDQWKLIHSAVRRYQIEKCTHDSKEYWECATILDELFDLVYTQNVEQPT' A
#
# COMPACT_ATOMS: atom_id res chain seq x y z
N MET A 1 -13.27 1.43 10.20
CA MET A 1 -12.94 2.67 9.63
C MET A 1 -12.53 2.48 8.21
N GLU A 2 -13.04 3.28 7.31
CA GLU A 2 -12.71 3.15 5.95
C GLU A 2 -12.18 4.41 5.39
N PHE A 3 -11.22 4.33 4.49
CA PHE A 3 -10.66 5.49 3.84
C PHE A 3 -11.16 5.56 2.42
N ARG A 4 -11.18 6.76 1.86
CA ARG A 4 -11.53 6.92 0.47
C ARG A 4 -10.37 6.44 -0.37
N GLN A 5 -10.60 6.24 -1.65
CA GLN A 5 -9.58 5.72 -2.50
C GLN A 5 -8.36 6.60 -2.58
N ASP A 6 -8.54 7.91 -2.65
CA ASP A 6 -7.41 8.80 -2.71
C ASP A 6 -6.64 8.76 -1.38
N GLN A 7 -7.31 8.49 -0.27
CA GLN A 7 -6.63 8.36 1.00
C GLN A 7 -5.83 7.06 1.04
N TRP A 8 -6.37 5.98 0.47
CA TRP A 8 -5.64 4.74 0.39
C TRP A 8 -4.40 4.89 -0.47
N LYS A 9 -4.48 5.68 -1.54
CA LYS A 9 -3.34 5.93 -2.37
C LYS A 9 -2.25 6.67 -1.60
N LEU A 10 -2.64 7.62 -0.78
CA LEU A 10 -1.71 8.36 0.01
C LEU A 10 -1.01 7.45 1.00
N ILE A 11 -1.77 6.56 1.63
CA ILE A 11 -1.20 5.64 2.60
C ILE A 11 -0.23 4.69 1.89
N HIS A 12 -0.60 4.21 0.73
CA HIS A 12 0.26 3.33 -0.03
C HIS A 12 1.59 4.03 -0.34
N SER A 13 1.54 5.28 -0.76
CA SER A 13 2.73 6.03 -1.06
C SER A 13 3.58 6.23 0.18
N ALA A 14 2.95 6.50 1.30
CA ALA A 14 3.68 6.72 2.54
C ALA A 14 4.41 5.46 2.99
N VAL A 15 3.74 4.31 2.90
CA VAL A 15 4.36 3.06 3.30
C VAL A 15 5.50 2.73 2.36
N ARG A 16 5.31 2.96 1.06
CA ARG A 16 6.34 2.67 0.11
C ARG A 16 7.57 3.54 0.35
N ARG A 17 7.36 4.81 0.68
CA ARG A 17 8.46 5.67 0.95
C ARG A 17 9.19 5.23 2.19
N TYR A 18 8.46 4.83 3.21
CA TYR A 18 9.07 4.35 4.43
C TYR A 18 9.90 3.11 4.11
N GLN A 19 9.38 2.22 3.29
CA GLN A 19 10.09 1.00 2.94
C GLN A 19 11.42 1.31 2.26
N ILE A 20 11.42 2.28 1.35
CA ILE A 20 12.62 2.60 0.61
C ILE A 20 13.62 3.38 1.45
N GLU A 21 13.12 4.30 2.24
CA GLU A 21 14.01 5.19 2.96
C GLU A 21 14.42 4.71 4.34
N LYS A 22 13.56 3.99 5.02
CA LYS A 22 13.85 3.64 6.39
C LYS A 22 14.17 2.18 6.62
N CYS A 23 13.78 1.30 5.73
CA CYS A 23 14.00 -0.11 5.93
C CYS A 23 15.22 -0.57 5.17
N THR A 24 16.00 -1.45 5.79
CA THR A 24 17.14 -2.02 5.11
C THR A 24 16.60 -3.06 4.14
N HIS A 25 17.14 -3.09 2.96
CA HIS A 25 16.69 -4.04 1.96
C HIS A 25 16.85 -5.45 2.49
N ASP A 26 15.85 -6.26 2.29
CA ASP A 26 15.85 -7.63 2.76
C ASP A 26 15.72 -7.78 4.26
N SER A 27 15.43 -6.74 4.99
CA SER A 27 15.20 -6.88 6.42
C SER A 27 13.78 -7.35 6.66
N LYS A 28 13.51 -7.75 7.88
CA LYS A 28 12.17 -8.18 8.23
C LYS A 28 11.18 -7.06 8.03
N GLU A 29 11.54 -5.85 8.43
CA GLU A 29 10.64 -4.74 8.26
C GLU A 29 10.37 -4.45 6.80
N TYR A 30 11.37 -4.63 5.96
CA TYR A 30 11.20 -4.40 4.54
C TYR A 30 10.12 -5.34 4.00
N TRP A 31 10.18 -6.60 4.39
CA TRP A 31 9.22 -7.56 3.89
C TRP A 31 7.84 -7.39 4.49
N GLU A 32 7.78 -6.88 5.72
CA GLU A 32 6.49 -6.57 6.28
C GLU A 32 5.85 -5.41 5.55
N CYS A 33 6.63 -4.42 5.17
CA CYS A 33 6.10 -3.32 4.36
C CYS A 33 5.63 -3.85 3.01
N ALA A 34 6.35 -4.79 2.44
CA ALA A 34 5.96 -5.35 1.16
C ALA A 34 4.58 -6.03 1.26
N THR A 35 4.36 -6.74 2.35
CA THR A 35 3.07 -7.38 2.56
C THR A 35 1.96 -6.35 2.69
N ILE A 36 2.23 -5.29 3.45
CA ILE A 36 1.25 -4.24 3.63
C ILE A 36 0.96 -3.57 2.29
N LEU A 37 2.00 -3.32 1.51
CA LEU A 37 1.81 -2.67 0.22
C LEU A 37 0.97 -3.53 -0.72
N ASP A 38 1.14 -4.84 -0.64
CA ASP A 38 0.34 -5.72 -1.44
C ASP A 38 -1.12 -5.59 -1.10
N GLU A 39 -1.45 -5.53 0.18
CA GLU A 39 -2.81 -5.38 0.58
C GLU A 39 -3.36 -4.02 0.25
N LEU A 40 -2.56 -2.98 0.39
CA LEU A 40 -3.00 -1.65 0.05
C LEU A 40 -3.22 -1.53 -1.45
N PHE A 41 -2.41 -2.19 -2.23
CA PHE A 41 -2.57 -2.17 -3.68
C PHE A 41 -3.96 -2.70 -4.04
N ASP A 42 -4.36 -3.78 -3.41
CA ASP A 42 -5.66 -4.31 -3.64
C ASP A 42 -6.73 -3.31 -3.29
N LEU A 43 -6.62 -2.63 -2.15
CA LEU A 43 -7.62 -1.66 -1.74
C LEU A 43 -7.66 -0.47 -2.68
N VAL A 44 -6.52 -0.04 -3.18
CA VAL A 44 -6.48 1.11 -4.05
C VAL A 44 -7.03 0.80 -5.43
N TYR A 45 -6.68 -0.36 -5.97
CA TYR A 45 -7.01 -0.64 -7.36
C TYR A 45 -8.23 -1.51 -7.55
N THR A 46 -8.47 -2.41 -6.64
CA THR A 46 -9.61 -3.26 -6.77
C THR A 46 -10.92 -2.53 -6.58
N GLN A 47 -10.94 -1.63 -5.61
CA GLN A 47 -12.14 -0.92 -5.41
C GLN A 47 -12.47 -0.05 -6.57
N ASN A 48 -11.50 0.35 -7.34
CA ASN A 48 -11.74 1.18 -8.42
C ASN A 48 -12.26 0.43 -9.55
N VAL A 49 -11.97 -0.80 -9.66
CA VAL A 49 -12.36 -1.50 -10.73
C VAL A 49 -13.63 -2.10 -10.66
N GLU A 50 -14.15 -2.14 -9.61
CA GLU A 50 -15.31 -2.74 -9.52
C GLU A 50 -16.30 -2.33 -10.40
N GLN A 51 -16.23 -1.53 -11.08
CA GLN A 51 -17.18 -1.10 -11.85
C GLN A 51 -17.18 -1.94 -12.87
N PRO A 52 -17.88 -2.59 -13.10
CA PRO A 52 -17.87 -3.48 -14.00
C PRO A 52 -18.01 -3.08 -15.21
N THR A 53 -17.92 -2.93 -15.60
CA THR A 53 -17.91 -2.70 -16.77
C THR A 53 -18.63 -3.19 -17.29
#